data_c7acb386e7a6e2a64ddd206de6733902
#
_entry.id   c7acb386e7a6e2a64ddd206de6733902
#
_cell.length_a   1.000
_cell.length_b   1.000
_cell.length_c   1.000
_cell.angle_alpha   90.00
_cell.angle_beta   90.00
_cell.angle_gamma   90.00
#
_symmetry.space_group_name_H-M   'P 1'
#
loop_
_entity.id
_entity.type
_entity.pdbx_description
1 polymer ?
#
loop_
_entity_poly.entity_id
_entity_poly.type
_entity_poly.pdbx_seq_one_letter_code
_entity_poly.pdbx_strand_id
1 'polypeptide(L)'
;MTRVLGDEREPMKTISEARETLFTTFSDDWGSDITTLKGVPWGKAMMWVFLLSDTFIFTCFLVGYMSVRMSTVEPWPNPSEVFALHAFGVSVPLLLIAIMTFVLISSSGTMAMAVNMGYQRRKGAATNLILVTALLGATFVGMQAFEWSKLILDEGVRPWTNPFGAPQFGAVFFMVTGFHGLHVSAGVIYL
;
A
#
# COMPACT_ATOMS: atom_id res chain seq x y z
N MET A 1 -57.48 -45.12 -5.12
CA MET A 1 -57.05 -43.72 -4.98
C MET A 1 -55.55 -43.75 -4.65
N THR A 2 -54.73 -43.88 -5.68
CA THR A 2 -53.28 -44.13 -5.55
C THR A 2 -52.56 -42.90 -6.04
N ARG A 3 -51.96 -42.14 -5.12
CA ARG A 3 -51.16 -40.94 -5.42
C ARG A 3 -49.75 -41.40 -5.84
N VAL A 4 -49.43 -41.22 -7.10
CA VAL A 4 -48.09 -41.40 -7.64
C VAL A 4 -47.24 -40.24 -7.15
N LEU A 5 -46.28 -40.54 -6.30
CA LEU A 5 -45.21 -39.62 -5.93
C LEU A 5 -44.27 -39.52 -7.12
N GLY A 6 -44.31 -38.38 -7.81
CA GLY A 6 -43.34 -38.05 -8.84
C GLY A 6 -41.95 -37.91 -8.22
N ASP A 7 -41.05 -38.78 -8.66
CA ASP A 7 -39.60 -38.68 -8.42
C ASP A 7 -39.02 -37.54 -9.25
N GLU A 8 -39.07 -36.32 -8.75
CA GLU A 8 -38.35 -35.18 -9.30
C GLU A 8 -36.89 -35.26 -8.85
N ARG A 9 -36.12 -36.16 -9.44
CA ARG A 9 -34.65 -36.07 -9.39
C ARG A 9 -34.24 -34.92 -10.30
N GLU A 10 -33.85 -33.79 -9.69
CA GLU A 10 -33.15 -32.77 -10.43
C GLU A 10 -31.98 -33.40 -11.19
N PRO A 11 -31.78 -33.11 -12.47
CA PRO A 11 -30.64 -33.62 -13.22
C PRO A 11 -29.36 -33.17 -12.56
N MET A 12 -28.48 -34.11 -12.22
CA MET A 12 -27.18 -33.86 -11.64
C MET A 12 -26.40 -32.96 -12.58
N LYS A 13 -26.25 -31.65 -12.21
CA LYS A 13 -25.50 -30.67 -12.99
C LYS A 13 -24.10 -31.20 -13.25
N THR A 14 -23.67 -31.13 -14.48
CA THR A 14 -22.30 -31.53 -14.83
C THR A 14 -21.31 -30.66 -14.07
N ILE A 15 -20.09 -31.19 -13.79
CA ILE A 15 -19.05 -30.47 -13.05
C ILE A 15 -18.73 -29.11 -13.72
N SER A 16 -18.88 -29.04 -15.06
CA SER A 16 -18.71 -27.78 -15.81
C SER A 16 -19.80 -26.76 -15.53
N GLU A 17 -21.08 -27.20 -15.46
CA GLU A 17 -22.21 -26.33 -15.13
C GLU A 17 -22.18 -25.86 -13.67
N ALA A 18 -21.77 -26.73 -12.76
CA ALA A 18 -21.55 -26.34 -11.36
C ALA A 18 -20.42 -25.31 -11.21
N ARG A 19 -19.38 -25.44 -12.01
CA ARG A 19 -18.26 -24.50 -12.04
C ARG A 19 -18.66 -23.14 -12.63
N GLU A 20 -19.41 -23.14 -13.73
CA GLU A 20 -19.93 -21.89 -14.32
C GLU A 20 -20.93 -21.19 -13.39
N THR A 21 -21.83 -21.93 -12.74
CA THR A 21 -22.74 -21.35 -11.75
C THR A 21 -22.00 -20.81 -10.54
N LEU A 22 -20.93 -21.43 -10.07
CA LEU A 22 -20.09 -20.88 -9.01
C LEU A 22 -19.40 -19.59 -9.45
N PHE A 23 -18.82 -19.54 -10.64
CA PHE A 23 -18.16 -18.33 -11.15
C PHE A 23 -19.15 -17.19 -11.40
N THR A 24 -20.34 -17.46 -11.92
CA THR A 24 -21.39 -16.43 -12.10
C THR A 24 -21.93 -15.95 -10.76
N THR A 25 -22.16 -16.82 -9.80
CA THR A 25 -22.58 -16.46 -8.45
C THR A 25 -21.52 -15.63 -7.74
N PHE A 26 -20.23 -16.00 -7.85
CA PHE A 26 -19.14 -15.18 -7.33
C PHE A 26 -19.05 -13.81 -8.02
N SER A 27 -19.25 -13.73 -9.33
CA SER A 27 -19.22 -12.45 -10.05
C SER A 27 -20.44 -11.57 -9.73
N ASP A 28 -21.60 -12.19 -9.48
CA ASP A 28 -22.82 -11.49 -9.10
C ASP A 28 -22.78 -11.02 -7.64
N ASP A 29 -22.17 -11.78 -6.72
CA ASP A 29 -21.92 -11.36 -5.34
C ASP A 29 -20.89 -10.22 -5.26
N TRP A 30 -19.97 -10.13 -6.22
CA TRP A 30 -19.06 -8.99 -6.39
C TRP A 30 -19.67 -7.88 -7.25
N GLY A 31 -20.74 -8.17 -7.98
CA GLY A 31 -21.59 -7.18 -8.63
C GLY A 31 -22.26 -6.34 -7.54
N SER A 32 -21.88 -5.07 -7.44
CA SER A 32 -22.33 -4.15 -6.40
C SER A 32 -23.85 -4.10 -6.33
N ASP A 33 -24.41 -4.54 -5.21
CA ASP A 33 -25.79 -4.23 -4.86
C ASP A 33 -25.91 -2.70 -4.57
N ILE A 34 -26.14 -1.95 -5.64
CA ILE A 34 -26.24 -0.48 -5.63
C ILE A 34 -27.38 -0.04 -4.70
N THR A 35 -28.35 -0.89 -4.42
CA THR A 35 -29.53 -0.57 -3.59
C THR A 35 -29.17 -0.51 -2.11
N THR A 36 -28.28 -1.39 -1.64
CA THR A 36 -27.89 -1.47 -0.23
C THR A 36 -27.11 -0.24 0.25
N LEU A 37 -26.31 0.37 -0.62
CA LEU A 37 -25.46 1.54 -0.31
C LEU A 37 -25.93 2.84 -0.98
N LYS A 38 -27.22 2.99 -1.23
CA LYS A 38 -27.82 4.21 -1.83
C LYS A 38 -27.11 4.68 -3.12
N GLY A 39 -26.73 3.75 -3.99
CA GLY A 39 -26.11 4.04 -5.28
C GLY A 39 -24.57 4.15 -5.26
N VAL A 40 -23.92 3.84 -4.14
CA VAL A 40 -22.46 3.78 -4.07
C VAL A 40 -21.99 2.37 -4.45
N PRO A 41 -21.08 2.22 -5.45
CA PRO A 41 -20.51 0.92 -5.81
C PRO A 41 -19.79 0.28 -4.62
N TRP A 42 -20.01 -1.02 -4.41
CA TRP A 42 -19.41 -1.79 -3.30
C TRP A 42 -17.89 -1.64 -3.21
N GLY A 43 -17.17 -1.69 -4.34
CA GLY A 43 -15.71 -1.48 -4.37
C GLY A 43 -15.27 -0.13 -3.83
N LYS A 44 -16.07 0.93 -4.07
CA LYS A 44 -15.78 2.26 -3.52
C LYS A 44 -16.01 2.29 -1.99
N ALA A 45 -17.06 1.64 -1.50
CA ALA A 45 -17.32 1.55 -0.06
C ALA A 45 -16.22 0.75 0.66
N MET A 46 -15.79 -0.39 0.09
CA MET A 46 -14.69 -1.19 0.63
C MET A 46 -13.36 -0.43 0.64
N MET A 47 -13.09 0.39 -0.38
CA MET A 47 -11.90 1.26 -0.38
C MET A 47 -11.94 2.27 0.78
N TRP A 48 -13.10 2.84 1.11
CA TRP A 48 -13.24 3.73 2.27
C TRP A 48 -12.96 3.00 3.59
N VAL A 49 -13.48 1.78 3.75
CA VAL A 49 -13.21 0.96 4.95
C VAL A 49 -11.72 0.63 5.05
N PHE A 50 -11.10 0.28 3.93
CA PHE A 50 -9.65 0.01 3.87
C PHE A 50 -8.84 1.25 4.29
N LEU A 51 -9.14 2.43 3.74
CA LEU A 51 -8.44 3.68 4.10
C LEU A 51 -8.61 4.07 5.57
N LEU A 52 -9.79 3.85 6.14
CA LEU A 52 -10.03 4.09 7.57
C LEU A 52 -9.20 3.13 8.44
N SER A 53 -9.19 1.84 8.10
CA SER A 53 -8.38 0.83 8.78
C SER A 53 -6.88 1.17 8.70
N ASP A 54 -6.40 1.54 7.53
CA ASP A 54 -5.01 1.92 7.29
C ASP A 54 -4.62 3.16 8.09
N THR A 55 -5.45 4.19 8.07
CA THR A 55 -5.26 5.40 8.89
C THR A 55 -5.16 5.06 10.38
N PHE A 56 -6.00 4.15 10.88
CA PHE A 56 -5.95 3.73 12.27
C PHE A 56 -4.63 3.01 12.61
N ILE A 57 -4.19 2.07 11.77
CA ILE A 57 -2.94 1.32 11.97
C ILE A 57 -1.74 2.26 11.98
N PHE A 58 -1.62 3.15 10.98
CA PHE A 58 -0.51 4.09 10.93
C PHE A 58 -0.54 5.11 12.06
N THR A 59 -1.72 5.52 12.52
CA THR A 59 -1.85 6.37 13.71
C THR A 59 -1.30 5.66 14.95
N CYS A 60 -1.60 4.39 15.14
CA CYS A 60 -1.03 3.60 16.24
C CYS A 60 0.50 3.54 16.19
N PHE A 61 1.08 3.34 14.99
CA PHE A 61 2.54 3.35 14.83
C PHE A 61 3.15 4.71 15.16
N LEU A 62 2.55 5.81 14.69
CA LEU A 62 3.05 7.16 14.96
C LEU A 62 2.93 7.54 16.44
N VAL A 63 1.84 7.18 17.09
CA VAL A 63 1.67 7.38 18.55
C VAL A 63 2.69 6.54 19.31
N GLY A 64 2.92 5.28 18.90
CA GLY A 64 3.97 4.43 19.47
C GLY A 64 5.36 5.05 19.31
N TYR A 65 5.70 5.56 18.12
CA TYR A 65 6.93 6.30 17.87
C TYR A 65 7.09 7.50 18.81
N MET A 66 6.06 8.33 18.93
CA MET A 66 6.09 9.50 19.82
C MET A 66 6.21 9.10 21.30
N SER A 67 5.52 8.06 21.72
CA SER A 67 5.61 7.53 23.11
C SER A 67 7.03 7.07 23.44
N VAL A 68 7.66 6.30 22.57
CA VAL A 68 9.04 5.85 22.74
C VAL A 68 10.00 7.04 22.78
N ARG A 69 9.83 8.00 21.85
CA ARG A 69 10.66 9.21 21.82
C ARG A 69 10.58 10.02 23.09
N MET A 70 9.39 10.15 23.68
CA MET A 70 9.17 10.94 24.92
C MET A 70 9.64 10.20 26.18
N SER A 71 9.63 8.87 26.17
CA SER A 71 10.05 8.05 27.31
C SER A 71 11.55 7.77 27.37
N THR A 72 12.28 8.05 26.28
CA THR A 72 13.71 7.81 26.19
C THR A 72 14.49 8.97 26.80
N VAL A 73 15.41 8.65 27.73
CA VAL A 73 16.26 9.63 28.43
C VAL A 73 17.46 10.03 27.58
N GLU A 74 17.93 9.14 26.70
CA GLU A 74 19.04 9.37 25.80
C GLU A 74 18.64 10.36 24.68
N PRO A 75 19.60 11.19 24.17
CA PRO A 75 19.30 12.15 23.14
C PRO A 75 18.78 11.46 21.88
N TRP A 76 17.65 11.94 21.36
CA TRP A 76 17.07 11.42 20.13
C TRP A 76 17.88 11.89 18.93
N PRO A 77 18.21 11.01 17.97
CA PRO A 77 19.03 11.35 16.82
C PRO A 77 18.48 12.53 16.03
N ASN A 78 19.38 13.40 15.56
CA ASN A 78 19.00 14.52 14.71
C ASN A 78 18.75 14.03 13.28
N PRO A 79 17.54 14.21 12.70
CA PRO A 79 17.23 13.70 11.36
C PRO A 79 18.15 14.25 10.26
N SER A 80 18.65 15.46 10.41
CA SER A 80 19.56 16.07 9.43
C SER A 80 20.93 15.43 9.40
N GLU A 81 21.34 14.73 10.45
CA GLU A 81 22.61 14.00 10.51
C GLU A 81 22.45 12.57 10.02
N VAL A 82 21.38 11.88 10.46
CA VAL A 82 21.10 10.49 10.12
C VAL A 82 20.78 10.32 8.63
N PHE A 83 20.04 11.26 8.02
CA PHE A 83 19.62 11.20 6.62
C PHE A 83 20.42 12.10 5.67
N ALA A 84 21.65 12.50 6.07
CA ALA A 84 22.52 13.25 5.19
C ALA A 84 23.01 12.41 4.02
N LEU A 85 22.80 12.88 2.80
CA LEU A 85 23.38 12.27 1.60
C LEU A 85 24.75 12.91 1.33
N HIS A 86 25.82 12.14 1.48
CA HIS A 86 27.16 12.57 1.10
C HIS A 86 27.39 12.36 -0.39
N ALA A 87 27.10 13.37 -1.19
CA ALA A 87 27.32 13.33 -2.64
C ALA A 87 28.30 14.45 -3.04
N PHE A 88 29.32 14.11 -3.83
CA PHE A 88 30.31 15.06 -4.37
C PHE A 88 31.01 15.94 -3.33
N GLY A 89 31.22 15.44 -2.10
CA GLY A 89 31.89 16.19 -1.03
C GLY A 89 31.02 17.21 -0.30
N VAL A 90 29.73 17.27 -0.63
CA VAL A 90 28.72 18.10 0.06
C VAL A 90 27.72 17.19 0.76
N SER A 91 27.50 17.42 2.05
CA SER A 91 26.44 16.76 2.79
C SER A 91 25.12 17.52 2.56
N VAL A 92 24.21 16.95 1.80
CA VAL A 92 22.87 17.54 1.59
C VAL A 92 21.87 16.74 2.45
N PRO A 93 21.46 17.28 3.58
CA PRO A 93 20.51 16.63 4.45
C PRO A 93 19.14 16.52 3.76
N LEU A 94 18.47 15.40 3.93
CA LEU A 94 17.08 15.17 3.50
C LEU A 94 16.81 15.25 1.98
N LEU A 95 17.83 15.37 1.13
CA LEU A 95 17.65 15.48 -0.33
C LEU A 95 16.95 14.24 -0.91
N LEU A 96 17.37 13.07 -0.48
CA LEU A 96 16.78 11.81 -0.97
C LEU A 96 15.29 11.73 -0.61
N ILE A 97 14.94 12.11 0.61
CA ILE A 97 13.54 12.12 1.08
C ILE A 97 12.70 13.13 0.27
N ALA A 98 13.27 14.29 -0.06
CA ALA A 98 12.59 15.28 -0.91
C ALA A 98 12.32 14.73 -2.32
N ILE A 99 13.28 14.04 -2.93
CA ILE A 99 13.12 13.40 -4.24
C ILE A 99 12.05 12.30 -4.16
N MET A 100 12.10 11.46 -3.14
CA MET A 100 11.11 10.41 -2.91
C MET A 100 9.69 10.98 -2.77
N THR A 101 9.54 12.09 -2.05
CA THR A 101 8.24 12.78 -1.91
C THR A 101 7.76 13.32 -3.25
N PHE A 102 8.65 13.90 -4.06
CA PHE A 102 8.31 14.40 -5.38
C PHE A 102 7.85 13.26 -6.32
N VAL A 103 8.52 12.12 -6.28
CA VAL A 103 8.13 10.91 -7.04
C VAL A 103 6.73 10.43 -6.63
N LEU A 104 6.42 10.42 -5.33
CA LEU A 104 5.10 10.04 -4.84
C LEU A 104 4.00 11.00 -5.28
N ILE A 105 4.23 12.31 -5.20
CA ILE A 105 3.28 13.33 -5.67
C ILE A 105 3.02 13.16 -7.17
N SER A 106 4.08 12.94 -7.96
CA SER A 106 3.99 12.71 -9.40
C SER A 106 3.20 11.43 -9.72
N SER A 107 3.45 10.36 -8.97
CA SER A 107 2.71 9.09 -9.09
C SER A 107 1.22 9.26 -8.79
N SER A 108 0.87 10.03 -7.76
CA SER A 108 -0.53 10.36 -7.44
C SER A 108 -1.19 11.15 -8.57
N GLY A 109 -0.47 12.11 -9.17
CA GLY A 109 -0.95 12.86 -10.34
C GLY A 109 -1.22 11.98 -11.55
N THR A 110 -0.30 11.06 -11.88
CA THR A 110 -0.46 10.12 -13.02
C THR A 110 -1.63 9.18 -12.79
N MET A 111 -1.85 8.72 -11.57
CA MET A 111 -3.02 7.88 -11.22
C MET A 111 -4.33 8.63 -11.37
N ALA A 112 -4.41 9.88 -10.91
CA ALA A 112 -5.60 10.72 -11.09
C ALA A 112 -5.93 10.93 -12.58
N MET A 113 -4.90 11.15 -13.40
CA MET A 113 -5.07 11.24 -14.86
C MET A 113 -5.51 9.92 -15.48
N ALA A 114 -4.99 8.77 -15.01
CA ALA A 114 -5.40 7.45 -15.47
C ALA A 114 -6.89 7.20 -15.23
N VAL A 115 -7.38 7.53 -14.04
CA VAL A 115 -8.80 7.43 -13.67
C VAL A 115 -9.66 8.32 -14.60
N ASN A 116 -9.25 9.56 -14.86
CA ASN A 116 -9.95 10.45 -15.78
C ASN A 116 -10.02 9.88 -17.21
N MET A 117 -8.92 9.33 -17.73
CA MET A 117 -8.91 8.66 -19.04
C MET A 117 -9.79 7.41 -19.05
N GLY A 118 -9.89 6.70 -17.94
CA GLY A 118 -10.81 5.58 -17.74
C GLY A 118 -12.27 6.01 -17.88
N TYR A 119 -12.68 7.11 -17.26
CA TYR A 119 -14.03 7.69 -17.44
C TYR A 119 -14.32 8.10 -18.90
N GLN A 120 -13.31 8.58 -19.62
CA GLN A 120 -13.42 8.90 -21.05
C GLN A 120 -13.40 7.66 -21.97
N ARG A 121 -13.37 6.45 -21.39
CA ARG A 121 -13.27 5.16 -22.11
C ARG A 121 -12.03 5.03 -23.02
N ARG A 122 -10.99 5.81 -22.81
CA ARG A 122 -9.71 5.75 -23.54
C ARG A 122 -8.79 4.71 -22.92
N LYS A 123 -9.08 3.42 -23.16
CA LYS A 123 -8.38 2.29 -22.53
C LYS A 123 -6.86 2.34 -22.68
N GLY A 124 -6.33 2.61 -23.89
CA GLY A 124 -4.89 2.65 -24.12
C GLY A 124 -4.17 3.73 -23.31
N ALA A 125 -4.72 4.95 -23.26
CA ALA A 125 -4.14 6.04 -22.47
C ALA A 125 -4.22 5.75 -20.96
N ALA A 126 -5.33 5.19 -20.48
CA ALA A 126 -5.48 4.79 -19.09
C ALA A 126 -4.45 3.72 -18.69
N THR A 127 -4.27 2.67 -19.50
CA THR A 127 -3.29 1.60 -19.24
C THR A 127 -1.86 2.14 -19.21
N ASN A 128 -1.48 3.02 -20.13
CA ASN A 128 -0.14 3.61 -20.14
C ASN A 128 0.12 4.46 -18.88
N LEU A 129 -0.87 5.23 -18.43
CA LEU A 129 -0.75 6.02 -17.21
C LEU A 129 -0.66 5.15 -15.95
N ILE A 130 -1.40 4.05 -15.88
CA ILE A 130 -1.28 3.07 -14.79
C ILE A 130 0.12 2.46 -14.78
N LEU A 131 0.66 2.10 -15.95
CA LEU A 131 2.02 1.57 -16.07
C LEU A 131 3.06 2.59 -15.58
N VAL A 132 2.92 3.86 -15.95
CA VAL A 132 3.80 4.94 -15.46
C VAL A 132 3.69 5.08 -13.94
N THR A 133 2.48 5.02 -13.40
CA THR A 133 2.25 5.06 -11.94
C THR A 133 2.93 3.89 -11.23
N ALA A 134 2.80 2.67 -11.76
CA ALA A 134 3.47 1.48 -11.22
C ALA A 134 5.00 1.61 -11.28
N LEU A 135 5.54 2.16 -12.37
CA LEU A 135 6.98 2.38 -12.53
C LEU A 135 7.50 3.42 -11.53
N LEU A 136 6.77 4.52 -11.31
CA LEU A 136 7.11 5.52 -10.30
C LEU A 136 7.04 4.92 -8.88
N GLY A 137 6.03 4.08 -8.60
CA GLY A 137 5.94 3.36 -7.34
C GLY A 137 7.10 2.38 -7.12
N ALA A 138 7.48 1.62 -8.15
CA ALA A 138 8.65 0.74 -8.10
C ALA A 138 9.96 1.53 -7.89
N THR A 139 10.10 2.70 -8.51
CA THR A 139 11.24 3.60 -8.31
C THR A 139 11.30 4.08 -6.86
N PHE A 140 10.16 4.44 -6.26
CA PHE A 140 10.09 4.82 -4.85
C PHE A 140 10.55 3.68 -3.93
N VAL A 141 10.05 2.46 -4.14
CA VAL A 141 10.47 1.27 -3.36
C VAL A 141 11.97 1.00 -3.52
N GLY A 142 12.51 1.18 -4.73
CA GLY A 142 13.95 1.05 -5.01
C GLY A 142 14.77 2.10 -4.25
N MET A 143 14.34 3.36 -4.23
CA MET A 143 15.01 4.42 -3.46
C MET A 143 14.94 4.16 -1.95
N GLN A 144 13.83 3.65 -1.45
CA GLN A 144 13.67 3.25 -0.05
C GLN A 144 14.64 2.12 0.34
N ALA A 145 14.76 1.10 -0.52
CA ALA A 145 15.72 0.01 -0.32
C ALA A 145 17.17 0.51 -0.34
N PHE A 146 17.49 1.46 -1.21
CA PHE A 146 18.79 2.11 -1.25
C PHE A 146 19.08 2.89 0.05
N GLU A 147 18.13 3.69 0.53
CA GLU A 147 18.24 4.43 1.79
C GLU A 147 18.49 3.49 2.97
N TRP A 148 17.74 2.40 3.06
CA TRP A 148 17.95 1.40 4.10
C TRP A 148 19.33 0.73 4.02
N SER A 149 19.77 0.40 2.80
CA SER A 149 21.10 -0.19 2.60
C SER A 149 22.19 0.77 3.10
N LYS A 150 22.06 2.06 2.77
CA LYS A 150 22.96 3.10 3.25
C LYS A 150 22.93 3.22 4.79
N LEU A 151 21.75 3.30 5.39
CA LEU A 151 21.60 3.41 6.84
C LEU A 151 22.24 2.23 7.57
N ILE A 152 22.09 1.01 7.06
CA ILE A 152 22.58 -0.20 7.68
C ILE A 152 24.09 -0.39 7.48
N LEU A 153 24.60 -0.10 6.27
CA LEU A 153 25.97 -0.39 5.88
C LEU A 153 26.92 0.76 6.21
N ASP A 154 26.52 2.01 5.92
CA ASP A 154 27.39 3.18 6.07
C ASP A 154 27.22 3.83 7.44
N GLU A 155 26.00 4.02 7.90
CA GLU A 155 25.71 4.71 9.16
C GLU A 155 25.62 3.75 10.36
N GLY A 156 25.56 2.45 10.13
CA GLY A 156 25.50 1.43 11.18
C GLY A 156 24.19 1.41 12.00
N VAL A 157 23.16 2.11 11.54
CA VAL A 157 21.84 2.12 12.17
C VAL A 157 21.13 0.80 11.86
N ARG A 158 20.85 0.02 12.89
CA ARG A 158 20.15 -1.27 12.79
C ARG A 158 18.94 -1.29 13.71
N PRO A 159 17.99 -2.21 13.52
CA PRO A 159 16.82 -2.32 14.40
C PRO A 159 17.16 -2.49 15.89
N TRP A 160 18.33 -3.00 16.21
CA TRP A 160 18.79 -3.25 17.60
C TRP A 160 19.96 -2.39 18.05
N THR A 161 20.52 -1.56 17.17
CA THR A 161 21.66 -0.67 17.51
C THR A 161 21.54 0.64 16.74
N ASN A 162 21.87 1.74 17.45
CA ASN A 162 21.92 3.07 16.86
C ASN A 162 23.17 3.81 17.39
N PRO A 163 24.13 4.19 16.53
CA PRO A 163 25.33 4.92 16.94
C PRO A 163 25.06 6.42 17.23
N PHE A 164 23.92 6.98 16.79
CA PHE A 164 23.60 8.40 16.91
C PHE A 164 22.81 8.76 18.18
N GLY A 165 22.66 7.88 19.15
CA GLY A 165 21.91 8.11 20.38
C GLY A 165 20.99 6.96 20.76
N ALA A 166 19.73 7.25 21.08
CA ALA A 166 18.77 6.27 21.59
C ALA A 166 18.69 4.99 20.74
N PRO A 167 18.99 3.78 21.29
CA PRO A 167 18.97 2.50 20.55
C PRO A 167 17.58 2.19 19.98
N GLN A 168 16.53 2.65 20.66
CA GLN A 168 15.14 2.44 20.27
C GLN A 168 14.75 3.12 18.96
N PHE A 169 15.50 4.15 18.53
CA PHE A 169 15.27 4.84 17.26
C PHE A 169 15.29 3.88 16.08
N GLY A 170 16.32 3.04 15.97
CA GLY A 170 16.44 2.06 14.89
C GLY A 170 15.24 1.11 14.84
N ALA A 171 14.88 0.53 15.98
CA ALA A 171 13.75 -0.41 16.06
C ALA A 171 12.44 0.22 15.58
N VAL A 172 12.10 1.39 16.09
CA VAL A 172 10.83 2.05 15.75
C VAL A 172 10.84 2.58 14.31
N PHE A 173 11.96 3.13 13.86
CA PHE A 173 12.12 3.61 12.49
C PHE A 173 11.92 2.49 11.46
N PHE A 174 12.67 1.38 11.61
CA PHE A 174 12.55 0.25 10.69
C PHE A 174 11.19 -0.44 10.76
N MET A 175 10.54 -0.47 11.92
CA MET A 175 9.19 -1.02 12.06
C MET A 175 8.17 -0.19 11.26
N VAL A 176 8.14 1.13 11.46
CA VAL A 176 7.18 2.03 10.80
C VAL A 176 7.43 2.09 9.29
N THR A 177 8.67 2.35 8.90
CA THR A 177 9.03 2.46 7.47
C THR A 177 9.01 1.12 6.75
N GLY A 178 9.30 0.01 7.45
CA GLY A 178 9.21 -1.35 6.92
C GLY A 178 7.77 -1.76 6.62
N PHE A 179 6.87 -1.52 7.56
CA PHE A 179 5.45 -1.76 7.34
C PHE A 179 4.90 -0.91 6.20
N HIS A 180 5.27 0.38 6.15
CA HIS A 180 4.91 1.27 5.06
C HIS A 180 5.47 0.79 3.70
N GLY A 181 6.74 0.41 3.65
CA GLY A 181 7.38 -0.11 2.43
C GLY A 181 6.73 -1.40 1.92
N LEU A 182 6.34 -2.31 2.80
CA LEU A 182 5.60 -3.51 2.45
C LEU A 182 4.21 -3.17 1.90
N HIS A 183 3.52 -2.21 2.52
CA HIS A 183 2.22 -1.72 2.09
C HIS A 183 2.28 -1.09 0.68
N VAL A 184 3.27 -0.22 0.43
CA VAL A 184 3.48 0.40 -0.89
C VAL A 184 3.85 -0.66 -1.94
N SER A 185 4.70 -1.63 -1.59
CA SER A 185 5.08 -2.72 -2.49
C SER A 185 3.87 -3.58 -2.89
N ALA A 186 3.00 -3.90 -1.94
CA ALA A 186 1.74 -4.60 -2.23
C ALA A 186 0.84 -3.78 -3.16
N GLY A 187 0.74 -2.47 -2.95
CA GLY A 187 0.01 -1.55 -3.83
C GLY A 187 0.56 -1.53 -5.26
N VAL A 188 1.89 -1.49 -5.44
CA VAL A 188 2.54 -1.52 -6.76
C VAL A 188 2.29 -2.86 -7.48
N ILE A 189 2.28 -3.99 -6.74
CA ILE A 189 1.99 -5.31 -7.32
C ILE A 189 0.52 -5.40 -7.74
N TYR A 190 -0.37 -4.75 -7.01
CA TYR A 190 -1.81 -4.73 -7.31
C TYR A 190 -2.16 -3.90 -8.56
N LEU A 191 -1.40 -2.84 -8.87
CA LEU A 191 -1.60 -1.97 -10.03
C LEU A 191 -1.28 -2.68 -11.36
#